data_a7c58bcb76765a5a782bab5d7f242a71
#
_entry.id   a7c58bcb76765a5a782bab5d7f242a71
#
_cell.length_a   1.000
_cell.length_b   1.000
_cell.length_c   1.000
_cell.angle_alpha   90.00
_cell.angle_beta   90.00
_cell.angle_gamma   90.00
#
_symmetry.space_group_name_H-M   'P 1'
#
loop_
_entity.id
_entity.type
_entity.pdbx_description
1 polymer ?
#
loop_
_entity_poly.entity_id
_entity_poly.type
_entity_poly.pdbx_seq_one_letter_code
_entity_poly.pdbx_strand_id
1 'polypeptide(L)'
;MIKIKDIGDFESVPAIVNDILQGNTEALDEHLSKGFDIEEDIKLGKYTSLSPLDLALIMESFNSVKWLVEKGVNLNVKNNPSFLLAVRYCDETIIRYLVDSGAKVDGVNNVKSEAFSQALDGGKYDNLALIHELGHSVEKYGGQAFRSAVSDSNYKVLDFFIKNGVDINYNAADSVYPFKPTPLCVAARYVDLKMCKYLVENGADVTITEKDGLRPYSIAVENGDEEMAEYFKGLEPDSYHSLHNKLDELKPFKLPKAVMDFLQGEELHFELKDCDFKWIEFFSLVDTVTMKKGRQKFLRLSKDTGDYDHIYIVWNPKTKKVAFYDMEHEEMKDMCGFEEFINDMPSFMQNIIEGEYD
;
A
#
# COMPACT_ATOMS: atom_id res chain seq x y z
N MET A 1 -2.04 -33.39 15.18
CA MET A 1 -2.07 -32.23 14.29
C MET A 1 -0.85 -31.38 14.62
N ILE A 2 -0.04 -31.07 13.63
CA ILE A 2 1.20 -30.29 13.78
C ILE A 2 0.92 -28.91 13.24
N LYS A 3 1.06 -27.90 14.10
CA LYS A 3 0.84 -26.50 13.74
C LYS A 3 2.18 -25.85 13.37
N ILE A 4 2.26 -25.31 12.16
CA ILE A 4 3.39 -24.50 11.71
C ILE A 4 2.88 -23.05 11.60
N LYS A 5 3.53 -22.16 12.33
CA LYS A 5 3.13 -20.75 12.48
C LYS A 5 2.94 -20.09 11.10
N ASP A 6 1.83 -19.39 10.89
CA ASP A 6 1.45 -18.68 9.66
C ASP A 6 1.33 -19.53 8.38
N ILE A 7 1.60 -20.86 8.46
CA ILE A 7 1.57 -21.76 7.31
C ILE A 7 0.33 -22.65 7.35
N GLY A 8 0.01 -23.20 8.54
CA GLY A 8 -1.20 -24.01 8.71
C GLY A 8 -1.04 -25.19 9.67
N ASP A 9 -2.12 -25.98 9.76
CA ASP A 9 -2.22 -27.17 10.59
C ASP A 9 -2.19 -28.42 9.69
N PHE A 10 -1.34 -29.38 10.02
CA PHE A 10 -1.12 -30.60 9.25
C PHE A 10 -1.43 -31.85 10.10
N GLU A 11 -2.24 -32.77 9.55
CA GLU A 11 -2.56 -34.06 10.23
C GLU A 11 -1.33 -34.95 10.35
N SER A 12 -0.50 -34.96 9.30
CA SER A 12 0.77 -35.68 9.24
C SER A 12 1.80 -34.90 8.43
N VAL A 13 3.05 -35.02 8.81
CA VAL A 13 4.20 -34.45 8.10
C VAL A 13 5.31 -35.50 8.00
N PRO A 14 6.27 -35.41 7.07
CA PRO A 14 7.48 -36.23 7.05
C PRO A 14 8.21 -36.21 8.39
N ALA A 15 8.84 -37.33 8.77
CA ALA A 15 9.56 -37.47 10.06
C ALA A 15 10.59 -36.36 10.27
N ILE A 16 11.34 -35.98 9.22
CA ILE A 16 12.34 -34.91 9.24
C ILE A 16 11.80 -33.57 9.75
N VAL A 17 10.51 -33.26 9.51
CA VAL A 17 9.86 -32.04 10.00
C VAL A 17 9.88 -32.01 11.53
N ASN A 18 9.49 -33.13 12.17
CA ASN A 18 9.49 -33.22 13.63
C ASN A 18 10.90 -33.05 14.21
N ASP A 19 11.91 -33.64 13.57
CA ASP A 19 13.30 -33.54 14.01
C ASP A 19 13.82 -32.09 13.85
N ILE A 20 13.44 -31.38 12.79
CA ILE A 20 13.72 -29.94 12.63
C ILE A 20 13.04 -29.12 13.72
N LEU A 21 11.76 -29.34 13.97
CA LEU A 21 11.00 -28.61 14.99
C LEU A 21 11.58 -28.80 16.40
N GLN A 22 12.07 -30.00 16.71
CA GLN A 22 12.63 -30.36 18.02
C GLN A 22 14.11 -29.99 18.15
N GLY A 23 14.78 -29.60 17.06
CA GLY A 23 16.22 -29.36 17.07
C GLY A 23 17.05 -30.61 17.32
N ASN A 24 16.57 -31.80 16.88
CA ASN A 24 17.20 -33.09 17.07
C ASN A 24 18.31 -33.31 16.04
N THR A 25 19.48 -32.75 16.31
CA THR A 25 20.62 -32.75 15.35
C THR A 25 21.17 -34.15 15.07
N GLU A 26 21.04 -35.09 15.99
CA GLU A 26 21.46 -36.48 15.76
C GLU A 26 20.57 -37.16 14.72
N ALA A 27 19.27 -36.99 14.81
CA ALA A 27 18.31 -37.49 13.82
C ALA A 27 18.49 -36.76 12.46
N LEU A 28 18.81 -35.46 12.46
CA LEU A 28 19.09 -34.71 11.25
C LEU A 28 20.36 -35.22 10.54
N ASP A 29 21.43 -35.58 11.27
CA ASP A 29 22.61 -36.24 10.70
C ASP A 29 22.29 -37.63 10.13
N GLU A 30 21.38 -38.37 10.74
CA GLU A 30 20.90 -39.65 10.19
C GLU A 30 20.09 -39.45 8.89
N HIS A 31 19.20 -38.45 8.80
CA HIS A 31 18.50 -38.11 7.58
C HIS A 31 19.47 -37.72 6.46
N LEU A 32 20.49 -36.88 6.78
CA LEU A 32 21.49 -36.46 5.82
C LEU A 32 22.30 -37.68 5.29
N SER A 33 22.65 -38.63 6.15
CA SER A 33 23.35 -39.85 5.74
C SER A 33 22.54 -40.77 4.81
N LYS A 34 21.22 -40.65 4.87
CA LYS A 34 20.23 -41.35 4.01
C LYS A 34 19.90 -40.59 2.73
N GLY A 35 20.57 -39.47 2.46
CA GLY A 35 20.42 -38.69 1.22
C GLY A 35 19.43 -37.54 1.30
N PHE A 36 19.08 -37.06 2.52
CA PHE A 36 18.30 -35.84 2.67
C PHE A 36 19.11 -34.65 2.14
N ASP A 37 18.49 -33.85 1.27
CA ASP A 37 19.07 -32.62 0.74
C ASP A 37 18.58 -31.42 1.56
N ILE A 38 19.52 -30.66 2.14
CA ILE A 38 19.23 -29.49 2.98
C ILE A 38 18.72 -28.28 2.19
N GLU A 39 18.82 -28.32 0.86
CA GLU A 39 18.33 -27.26 -0.05
C GLU A 39 16.97 -27.61 -0.69
N GLU A 40 16.54 -28.87 -0.58
CA GLU A 40 15.28 -29.31 -1.20
C GLU A 40 14.09 -29.02 -0.27
N ASP A 41 13.01 -28.47 -0.86
CA ASP A 41 11.77 -28.17 -0.13
C ASP A 41 11.10 -29.44 0.38
N ILE A 42 10.75 -29.42 1.67
CA ILE A 42 9.99 -30.46 2.33
C ILE A 42 8.51 -30.26 2.06
N LYS A 43 7.88 -31.26 1.45
CA LYS A 43 6.44 -31.25 1.16
C LYS A 43 5.63 -31.49 2.44
N LEU A 44 4.86 -30.48 2.86
CA LEU A 44 4.01 -30.51 4.07
C LEU A 44 2.57 -30.88 3.74
N GLY A 45 2.10 -30.59 2.53
CA GLY A 45 0.76 -30.84 2.06
C GLY A 45 0.66 -30.87 0.55
N LYS A 46 -0.57 -30.90 0.02
CA LYS A 46 -0.79 -30.96 -1.44
C LYS A 46 -0.20 -29.75 -2.17
N TYR A 47 -0.27 -28.56 -1.55
CA TYR A 47 0.12 -27.28 -2.15
C TYR A 47 1.15 -26.50 -1.34
N THR A 48 1.65 -27.11 -0.25
CA THR A 48 2.53 -26.43 0.71
C THR A 48 3.84 -27.20 0.83
N SER A 49 4.93 -26.50 0.58
CA SER A 49 6.30 -26.97 0.83
C SER A 49 7.12 -25.82 1.41
N LEU A 50 8.12 -26.15 2.22
CA LEU A 50 9.07 -25.22 2.83
C LEU A 50 10.48 -25.79 2.78
N SER A 51 11.46 -24.91 2.59
CA SER A 51 12.85 -25.32 2.79
C SER A 51 13.10 -25.72 4.26
N PRO A 52 14.06 -26.60 4.53
CA PRO A 52 14.43 -26.94 5.90
C PRO A 52 14.78 -25.73 6.76
N LEU A 53 15.49 -24.75 6.18
CA LEU A 53 15.87 -23.52 6.87
C LEU A 53 14.65 -22.62 7.18
N ASP A 54 13.75 -22.44 6.21
CA ASP A 54 12.53 -21.65 6.43
C ASP A 54 11.69 -22.26 7.56
N LEU A 55 11.52 -23.58 7.56
CA LEU A 55 10.81 -24.29 8.62
C LEU A 55 11.47 -24.07 10.00
N ALA A 56 12.80 -24.19 10.07
CA ALA A 56 13.54 -23.97 11.31
C ALA A 56 13.43 -22.52 11.83
N LEU A 57 13.42 -21.53 10.93
CA LEU A 57 13.29 -20.11 11.27
C LEU A 57 11.85 -19.78 11.71
N ILE A 58 10.85 -20.21 10.96
CA ILE A 58 9.43 -19.98 11.30
C ILE A 58 9.10 -20.53 12.70
N MET A 59 9.69 -21.67 13.05
CA MET A 59 9.45 -22.34 14.33
C MET A 59 10.49 -22.00 15.40
N GLU A 60 11.40 -21.06 15.12
CA GLU A 60 12.40 -20.56 16.06
C GLU A 60 13.30 -21.69 16.64
N SER A 61 13.55 -22.75 15.83
CA SER A 61 14.37 -23.89 16.24
C SER A 61 15.86 -23.60 16.08
N PHE A 62 16.48 -22.96 17.08
CA PHE A 62 17.88 -22.50 16.96
C PHE A 62 18.87 -23.64 16.70
N ASN A 63 18.69 -24.81 17.34
CA ASN A 63 19.57 -25.95 17.09
C ASN A 63 19.53 -26.41 15.63
N SER A 64 18.34 -26.45 15.03
CA SER A 64 18.20 -26.81 13.61
C SER A 64 18.76 -25.73 12.68
N VAL A 65 18.54 -24.45 12.99
CA VAL A 65 19.15 -23.34 12.26
C VAL A 65 20.68 -23.47 12.28
N LYS A 66 21.24 -23.68 13.47
CA LYS A 66 22.70 -23.84 13.64
C LYS A 66 23.23 -25.04 12.85
N TRP A 67 22.56 -26.19 12.97
CA TRP A 67 22.93 -27.40 12.25
C TRP A 67 22.91 -27.18 10.73
N LEU A 68 21.84 -26.58 10.18
CA LEU A 68 21.73 -26.27 8.73
C LEU A 68 22.82 -25.34 8.25
N VAL A 69 23.13 -24.29 9.01
CA VAL A 69 24.21 -23.35 8.70
C VAL A 69 25.56 -24.04 8.72
N GLU A 70 25.86 -24.90 9.71
CA GLU A 70 27.11 -25.68 9.80
C GLU A 70 27.23 -26.69 8.65
N LYS A 71 26.11 -27.18 8.07
CA LYS A 71 26.11 -28.01 6.86
C LYS A 71 26.21 -27.21 5.55
N GLY A 72 26.20 -25.88 5.62
CA GLY A 72 26.45 -25.00 4.49
C GLY A 72 25.20 -24.61 3.69
N VAL A 73 24.01 -24.58 4.31
CA VAL A 73 22.77 -24.14 3.67
C VAL A 73 22.91 -22.72 3.12
N ASN A 74 22.29 -22.44 1.98
CA ASN A 74 22.32 -21.12 1.36
C ASN A 74 21.44 -20.12 2.11
N LEU A 75 22.06 -19.17 2.80
CA LEU A 75 21.38 -18.10 3.56
C LEU A 75 20.80 -16.99 2.67
N ASN A 76 21.25 -16.89 1.42
CA ASN A 76 20.96 -15.76 0.55
C ASN A 76 20.21 -16.17 -0.72
N VAL A 77 19.20 -17.01 -0.57
CA VAL A 77 18.34 -17.45 -1.68
C VAL A 77 17.67 -16.22 -2.32
N LYS A 78 17.75 -16.11 -3.63
CA LYS A 78 17.15 -14.99 -4.36
C LYS A 78 15.63 -14.92 -4.11
N ASN A 79 15.15 -13.75 -3.73
CA ASN A 79 13.75 -13.47 -3.38
C ASN A 79 13.21 -14.20 -2.13
N ASN A 80 14.06 -14.93 -1.41
CA ASN A 80 13.75 -15.53 -0.11
C ASN A 80 15.00 -15.59 0.79
N PRO A 81 15.64 -14.45 1.09
CA PRO A 81 16.82 -14.45 1.97
C PRO A 81 16.40 -14.77 3.42
N SER A 82 17.19 -15.64 4.07
CA SER A 82 16.90 -16.12 5.44
C SER A 82 16.79 -15.00 6.48
N PHE A 83 17.48 -13.88 6.27
CA PHE A 83 17.41 -12.71 7.15
C PHE A 83 15.99 -12.18 7.29
N LEU A 84 15.20 -12.16 6.20
CA LEU A 84 13.81 -11.66 6.22
C LEU A 84 12.91 -12.54 7.08
N LEU A 85 13.05 -13.85 6.98
CA LEU A 85 12.29 -14.77 7.84
C LEU A 85 12.76 -14.67 9.29
N ALA A 86 14.07 -14.54 9.52
CA ALA A 86 14.61 -14.40 10.86
C ALA A 86 14.06 -13.15 11.57
N VAL A 87 14.06 -11.98 10.91
CA VAL A 87 13.52 -10.75 11.53
C VAL A 87 12.01 -10.80 11.74
N ARG A 88 11.28 -11.60 10.95
CA ARG A 88 9.84 -11.80 11.08
C ARG A 88 9.46 -12.73 12.23
N TYR A 89 10.24 -13.78 12.47
CA TYR A 89 9.86 -14.85 13.39
C TYR A 89 10.76 -14.98 14.61
N CYS A 90 12.05 -14.73 14.47
CA CYS A 90 13.04 -15.07 15.48
C CYS A 90 13.40 -13.91 16.41
N ASP A 91 14.15 -14.27 17.47
CA ASP A 91 14.79 -13.33 18.38
C ASP A 91 16.17 -12.86 17.89
N GLU A 92 16.75 -11.92 18.62
CA GLU A 92 18.08 -11.37 18.37
C GLU A 92 19.16 -12.44 18.24
N THR A 93 19.11 -13.52 19.03
CA THR A 93 20.13 -14.57 19.06
C THR A 93 20.26 -15.26 17.71
N ILE A 94 19.14 -15.64 17.11
CA ILE A 94 19.09 -16.30 15.81
C ILE A 94 19.47 -15.32 14.70
N ILE A 95 18.95 -14.09 14.77
CA ILE A 95 19.23 -13.05 13.76
C ILE A 95 20.74 -12.76 13.70
N ARG A 96 21.38 -12.49 14.84
CA ARG A 96 22.84 -12.24 14.88
C ARG A 96 23.63 -13.43 14.38
N TYR A 97 23.28 -14.64 14.81
CA TYR A 97 23.95 -15.86 14.36
C TYR A 97 23.92 -16.00 12.83
N LEU A 98 22.78 -15.74 12.19
CA LEU A 98 22.67 -15.80 10.72
C LEU A 98 23.53 -14.73 10.03
N VAL A 99 23.52 -13.49 10.55
CA VAL A 99 24.34 -12.40 10.00
C VAL A 99 25.83 -12.70 10.15
N ASP A 100 26.26 -13.18 11.31
CA ASP A 100 27.65 -13.60 11.57
C ASP A 100 28.06 -14.78 10.66
N SER A 101 27.10 -15.60 10.24
CA SER A 101 27.30 -16.72 9.31
C SER A 101 27.18 -16.33 7.84
N GLY A 102 26.96 -15.02 7.52
CA GLY A 102 27.00 -14.50 6.15
C GLY A 102 25.63 -14.23 5.51
N ALA A 103 24.54 -14.21 6.28
CA ALA A 103 23.26 -13.73 5.79
C ALA A 103 23.32 -12.23 5.48
N LYS A 104 22.83 -11.83 4.30
CA LYS A 104 22.81 -10.44 3.86
C LYS A 104 21.59 -9.71 4.41
N VAL A 105 21.79 -8.50 4.93
CA VAL A 105 20.73 -7.68 5.52
C VAL A 105 19.90 -6.89 4.48
N ASP A 106 20.40 -6.70 3.27
CA ASP A 106 19.81 -5.84 2.22
C ASP A 106 18.92 -6.62 1.23
N GLY A 107 18.42 -7.78 1.61
CA GLY A 107 17.56 -8.59 0.76
C GLY A 107 16.11 -8.07 0.69
N VAL A 108 15.41 -8.46 -0.37
CA VAL A 108 13.95 -8.33 -0.48
C VAL A 108 13.35 -9.67 -0.89
N ASN A 109 12.09 -9.92 -0.51
CA ASN A 109 11.39 -11.11 -0.93
C ASN A 109 10.77 -10.95 -2.35
N ASN A 110 10.01 -11.95 -2.80
CA ASN A 110 9.37 -11.98 -4.12
C ASN A 110 8.33 -10.85 -4.32
N VAL A 111 7.77 -10.30 -3.26
CA VAL A 111 6.85 -9.14 -3.29
C VAL A 111 7.56 -7.81 -2.98
N LYS A 112 8.90 -7.81 -2.96
CA LYS A 112 9.76 -6.65 -2.69
C LYS A 112 9.61 -6.07 -1.27
N SER A 113 9.12 -6.87 -0.33
CA SER A 113 9.11 -6.50 1.08
C SER A 113 10.52 -6.66 1.67
N GLU A 114 10.91 -5.74 2.52
CA GLU A 114 12.22 -5.63 3.15
C GLU A 114 12.17 -5.93 4.67
N ALA A 115 13.30 -5.90 5.36
CA ALA A 115 13.43 -6.39 6.72
C ALA A 115 12.53 -5.66 7.74
N PHE A 116 12.38 -4.33 7.66
CA PHE A 116 11.50 -3.60 8.57
C PHE A 116 10.05 -4.01 8.39
N SER A 117 9.58 -4.10 7.13
CA SER A 117 8.22 -4.57 6.82
C SER A 117 8.00 -5.99 7.33
N GLN A 118 8.98 -6.90 7.16
CA GLN A 118 8.88 -8.26 7.67
C GLN A 118 8.82 -8.32 9.20
N ALA A 119 9.57 -7.47 9.91
CA ALA A 119 9.50 -7.39 11.37
C ALA A 119 8.12 -6.87 11.85
N LEU A 120 7.54 -5.89 11.14
CA LEU A 120 6.17 -5.41 11.43
C LEU A 120 5.13 -6.49 11.19
N ASP A 121 5.17 -7.16 10.03
CA ASP A 121 4.26 -8.26 9.67
C ASP A 121 4.31 -9.40 10.69
N GLY A 122 5.48 -9.67 11.28
CA GLY A 122 5.68 -10.68 12.32
C GLY A 122 5.33 -10.20 13.75
N GLY A 123 4.99 -8.92 13.92
CA GLY A 123 4.79 -8.32 15.24
C GLY A 123 6.08 -8.23 16.09
N LYS A 124 7.24 -8.37 15.45
CA LYS A 124 8.57 -8.36 16.10
C LYS A 124 9.14 -6.93 16.18
N TYR A 125 8.41 -6.01 16.78
CA TYR A 125 8.79 -4.60 16.87
C TYR A 125 10.14 -4.35 17.57
N ASP A 126 10.53 -5.25 18.48
CA ASP A 126 11.83 -5.15 19.18
C ASP A 126 13.02 -5.42 18.22
N ASN A 127 12.78 -6.10 17.09
CA ASN A 127 13.81 -6.33 16.07
C ASN A 127 14.14 -5.09 15.25
N LEU A 128 13.30 -4.03 15.25
CA LEU A 128 13.55 -2.82 14.44
C LEU A 128 14.89 -2.15 14.75
N ALA A 129 15.22 -2.03 16.04
CA ALA A 129 16.49 -1.45 16.48
C ALA A 129 17.69 -2.33 16.06
N LEU A 130 17.53 -3.64 16.18
CA LEU A 130 18.54 -4.61 15.77
C LEU A 130 18.78 -4.58 14.25
N ILE A 131 17.71 -4.54 13.45
CA ILE A 131 17.78 -4.46 11.98
C ILE A 131 18.58 -3.21 11.57
N HIS A 132 18.30 -2.08 12.20
CA HIS A 132 19.02 -0.82 11.95
C HIS A 132 20.50 -0.91 12.37
N GLU A 133 20.78 -1.46 13.56
CA GLU A 133 22.15 -1.68 14.07
C GLU A 133 22.98 -2.58 13.13
N LEU A 134 22.36 -3.62 12.56
CA LEU A 134 23.00 -4.54 11.62
C LEU A 134 23.25 -3.92 10.23
N GLY A 135 22.88 -2.65 10.02
CA GLY A 135 23.20 -1.89 8.83
C GLY A 135 22.09 -1.76 7.80
N HIS A 136 20.88 -2.28 8.07
CA HIS A 136 19.71 -2.01 7.23
C HIS A 136 19.19 -0.61 7.52
N SER A 137 19.57 0.37 6.69
CA SER A 137 19.33 1.79 6.95
C SER A 137 17.85 2.17 6.92
N VAL A 138 17.35 2.80 7.99
CA VAL A 138 15.99 3.38 8.03
C VAL A 138 15.81 4.44 6.95
N GLU A 139 16.79 5.33 6.76
CA GLU A 139 16.74 6.38 5.75
C GLU A 139 16.52 5.82 4.33
N LYS A 140 17.14 4.68 4.02
CA LYS A 140 17.06 4.06 2.68
C LYS A 140 15.86 3.13 2.51
N TYR A 141 15.51 2.37 3.54
CA TYR A 141 14.57 1.24 3.43
C TYR A 141 13.31 1.40 4.29
N GLY A 142 13.29 2.33 5.24
CA GLY A 142 12.20 2.44 6.23
C GLY A 142 10.86 2.96 5.68
N GLY A 143 10.82 3.53 4.47
CA GLY A 143 9.64 4.26 3.99
C GLY A 143 8.37 3.42 3.85
N GLN A 144 8.48 2.18 3.33
CA GLN A 144 7.34 1.27 3.22
C GLN A 144 6.81 0.86 4.59
N ALA A 145 7.70 0.43 5.48
CA ALA A 145 7.35 0.03 6.84
C ALA A 145 6.77 1.21 7.67
N PHE A 146 7.33 2.41 7.49
CA PHE A 146 6.80 3.63 8.11
C PHE A 146 5.36 3.92 7.67
N ARG A 147 5.07 3.83 6.36
CA ARG A 147 3.71 4.01 5.83
C ARG A 147 2.73 2.95 6.36
N SER A 148 3.14 1.70 6.50
CA SER A 148 2.34 0.64 7.13
C SER A 148 2.08 0.95 8.61
N ALA A 149 3.10 1.42 9.35
CA ALA A 149 2.94 1.79 10.76
C ALA A 149 1.97 2.98 10.96
N VAL A 150 1.86 3.89 9.98
CA VAL A 150 0.84 4.95 9.96
C VAL A 150 -0.55 4.34 9.85
N SER A 151 -0.77 3.43 8.90
CA SER A 151 -2.03 2.72 8.72
C SER A 151 -2.46 1.98 10.00
N ASP A 152 -1.51 1.39 10.71
CA ASP A 152 -1.73 0.66 11.96
C ASP A 152 -1.83 1.56 13.21
N SER A 153 -1.66 2.87 13.05
CA SER A 153 -1.63 3.85 14.14
C SER A 153 -0.61 3.54 15.24
N ASN A 154 0.53 2.95 14.88
CA ASN A 154 1.55 2.49 15.82
C ASN A 154 2.59 3.60 16.13
N TYR A 155 2.23 4.54 16.97
CA TYR A 155 3.08 5.69 17.34
C TYR A 155 4.48 5.32 17.86
N LYS A 156 4.62 4.22 18.61
CA LYS A 156 5.94 3.75 19.11
C LYS A 156 6.87 3.39 17.96
N VAL A 157 6.33 2.73 16.95
CA VAL A 157 7.07 2.37 15.73
C VAL A 157 7.37 3.61 14.89
N LEU A 158 6.40 4.53 14.77
CA LEU A 158 6.59 5.80 14.06
C LEU A 158 7.72 6.62 14.67
N ASP A 159 7.76 6.77 16.01
CA ASP A 159 8.81 7.46 16.72
C ASP A 159 10.21 6.86 16.44
N PHE A 160 10.30 5.52 16.36
CA PHE A 160 11.54 4.85 16.01
C PHE A 160 12.01 5.25 14.60
N PHE A 161 11.14 5.20 13.61
CA PHE A 161 11.47 5.53 12.23
C PHE A 161 11.86 7.00 12.06
N ILE A 162 11.08 7.93 12.64
CA ILE A 162 11.34 9.38 12.59
C ILE A 162 12.70 9.70 13.23
N LYS A 163 12.96 9.14 14.41
CA LYS A 163 14.23 9.33 15.14
C LYS A 163 15.44 8.85 14.32
N ASN A 164 15.28 7.83 13.50
CA ASN A 164 16.35 7.25 12.69
C ASN A 164 16.34 7.74 11.23
N GLY A 165 15.63 8.84 10.92
CA GLY A 165 15.77 9.59 9.67
C GLY A 165 15.01 9.01 8.49
N VAL A 166 13.84 8.37 8.73
CA VAL A 166 12.96 7.94 7.63
C VAL A 166 12.53 9.14 6.77
N ASP A 167 12.37 8.91 5.48
CA ASP A 167 11.66 9.88 4.62
C ASP A 167 10.17 9.90 4.99
N ILE A 168 9.78 10.93 5.77
CA ILE A 168 8.39 11.11 6.20
C ILE A 168 7.43 11.38 5.03
N ASN A 169 7.96 11.80 3.88
CA ASN A 169 7.25 12.08 2.65
C ASN A 169 7.37 10.94 1.62
N TYR A 170 7.78 9.75 2.04
CA TYR A 170 7.94 8.59 1.17
C TYR A 170 6.69 8.33 0.31
N ASN A 171 6.87 8.28 -1.02
CA ASN A 171 5.77 8.14 -1.97
C ASN A 171 6.07 7.16 -3.13
N ALA A 172 6.88 6.13 -2.89
CA ALA A 172 7.10 5.10 -3.88
C ALA A 172 5.92 4.11 -3.96
N ALA A 173 5.71 3.54 -5.16
CA ALA A 173 4.73 2.48 -5.33
C ALA A 173 5.21 1.17 -4.71
N ASP A 174 4.29 0.42 -4.12
CA ASP A 174 4.46 -0.98 -3.72
C ASP A 174 3.21 -1.80 -4.07
N SER A 175 3.15 -3.05 -3.61
CA SER A 175 2.03 -3.95 -3.89
C SER A 175 0.72 -3.54 -3.18
N VAL A 176 0.81 -2.84 -2.05
CA VAL A 176 -0.34 -2.36 -1.28
C VAL A 176 -0.80 -0.99 -1.79
N TYR A 177 0.17 -0.13 -2.14
CA TYR A 177 -0.07 1.26 -2.54
C TYR A 177 0.50 1.57 -3.93
N PRO A 178 -0.10 1.03 -5.01
CA PRO A 178 0.37 1.26 -6.39
C PRO A 178 0.19 2.72 -6.85
N PHE A 179 -0.69 3.48 -6.18
CA PHE A 179 -0.98 4.89 -6.44
C PHE A 179 -0.04 5.88 -5.73
N LYS A 180 0.99 5.38 -5.02
CA LYS A 180 2.08 6.16 -4.43
C LYS A 180 1.62 7.19 -3.39
N PRO A 181 0.82 6.87 -2.40
CA PRO A 181 0.47 7.82 -1.36
C PRO A 181 1.67 8.14 -0.47
N THR A 182 1.72 9.37 0.03
CA THR A 182 2.57 9.67 1.18
C THR A 182 1.98 9.06 2.45
N PRO A 183 2.77 8.89 3.54
CA PRO A 183 2.22 8.52 4.85
C PRO A 183 1.09 9.46 5.30
N LEU A 184 1.19 10.76 4.98
CA LEU A 184 0.14 11.74 5.31
C LEU A 184 -1.14 11.52 4.48
N CYS A 185 -1.04 11.14 3.20
CA CYS A 185 -2.19 10.74 2.38
C CYS A 185 -2.86 9.47 2.94
N VAL A 186 -2.08 8.48 3.38
CA VAL A 186 -2.60 7.28 4.05
C VAL A 186 -3.33 7.65 5.34
N ALA A 187 -2.76 8.53 6.16
CA ALA A 187 -3.40 9.01 7.39
C ALA A 187 -4.72 9.72 7.11
N ALA A 188 -4.75 10.60 6.10
CA ALA A 188 -5.96 11.35 5.72
C ALA A 188 -7.07 10.43 5.16
N ARG A 189 -6.72 9.34 4.48
CA ARG A 189 -7.68 8.42 3.85
C ARG A 189 -8.21 7.37 4.80
N TYR A 190 -7.37 6.81 5.66
CA TYR A 190 -7.65 5.56 6.37
C TYR A 190 -7.52 5.64 7.89
N VAL A 191 -7.02 6.76 8.43
CA VAL A 191 -6.80 6.87 9.88
C VAL A 191 -7.63 8.01 10.48
N ASP A 192 -7.01 9.09 10.90
CA ASP A 192 -7.69 10.21 11.54
C ASP A 192 -6.89 11.52 11.52
N LEU A 193 -7.55 12.62 11.87
CA LEU A 193 -6.92 13.94 11.98
C LEU A 193 -5.80 14.00 13.02
N LYS A 194 -5.85 13.18 14.07
CA LYS A 194 -4.80 13.14 15.10
C LYS A 194 -3.50 12.60 14.50
N MET A 195 -3.56 11.54 13.69
CA MET A 195 -2.40 11.02 12.98
C MET A 195 -1.88 12.02 11.96
N CYS A 196 -2.78 12.70 11.24
CA CYS A 196 -2.39 13.77 10.31
C CYS A 196 -1.62 14.88 11.02
N LYS A 197 -2.11 15.38 12.15
CA LYS A 197 -1.44 16.39 12.97
C LYS A 197 -0.06 15.91 13.43
N TYR A 198 0.03 14.68 13.93
CA TYR A 198 1.30 14.08 14.35
C TYR A 198 2.33 14.05 13.21
N LEU A 199 1.94 13.62 12.00
CA LEU A 199 2.83 13.59 10.84
C LEU A 199 3.28 15.00 10.41
N VAL A 200 2.35 15.95 10.38
CA VAL A 200 2.66 17.37 10.05
C VAL A 200 3.62 17.99 11.05
N GLU A 201 3.41 17.77 12.34
CA GLU A 201 4.30 18.23 13.42
C GLU A 201 5.72 17.65 13.28
N ASN A 202 5.85 16.48 12.66
CA ASN A 202 7.12 15.83 12.38
C ASN A 202 7.68 16.13 10.96
N GLY A 203 7.07 17.06 10.22
CA GLY A 203 7.60 17.57 8.95
C GLY A 203 7.01 16.97 7.69
N ALA A 204 5.85 16.31 7.75
CA ALA A 204 5.15 15.87 6.55
C ALA A 204 4.65 17.07 5.72
N ASP A 205 4.87 17.00 4.41
CA ASP A 205 4.47 18.03 3.45
C ASP A 205 3.04 17.79 2.97
N VAL A 206 2.14 18.73 3.30
CA VAL A 206 0.71 18.69 2.94
C VAL A 206 0.44 18.86 1.45
N THR A 207 1.44 19.29 0.66
CA THR A 207 1.27 19.63 -0.76
C THR A 207 1.61 18.48 -1.71
N ILE A 208 2.21 17.41 -1.23
CA ILE A 208 2.60 16.26 -2.05
C ILE A 208 1.36 15.47 -2.48
N THR A 209 1.26 15.21 -3.78
CA THR A 209 0.14 14.48 -4.38
C THR A 209 0.45 13.01 -4.62
N GLU A 210 -0.58 12.18 -4.60
CA GLU A 210 -0.58 10.80 -5.11
C GLU A 210 -0.49 10.77 -6.65
N LYS A 211 -0.37 9.57 -7.22
CA LYS A 211 -0.30 9.37 -8.70
C LYS A 211 -1.54 9.92 -9.43
N ASP A 212 -2.70 9.86 -8.82
CA ASP A 212 -3.99 10.34 -9.34
C ASP A 212 -4.25 11.84 -9.10
N GLY A 213 -3.30 12.52 -8.45
CA GLY A 213 -3.34 13.97 -8.23
C GLY A 213 -3.98 14.39 -6.91
N LEU A 214 -4.48 13.45 -6.09
CA LEU A 214 -5.00 13.76 -4.76
C LEU A 214 -3.87 14.11 -3.79
N ARG A 215 -4.12 15.03 -2.88
CA ARG A 215 -3.26 15.41 -1.76
C ARG A 215 -4.07 15.33 -0.46
N PRO A 216 -3.48 15.42 0.73
CA PRO A 216 -4.21 15.26 2.00
C PRO A 216 -5.49 16.09 2.10
N TYR A 217 -5.47 17.36 1.66
CA TYR A 217 -6.68 18.20 1.59
C TYR A 217 -7.75 17.59 0.67
N SER A 218 -7.38 17.24 -0.56
CA SER A 218 -8.34 16.69 -1.54
C SER A 218 -8.94 15.35 -1.07
N ILE A 219 -8.15 14.54 -0.35
CA ILE A 219 -8.60 13.29 0.27
C ILE A 219 -9.63 13.58 1.38
N ALA A 220 -9.35 14.58 2.23
CA ALA A 220 -10.29 14.97 3.28
C ALA A 220 -11.62 15.49 2.69
N VAL A 221 -11.54 16.28 1.60
CA VAL A 221 -12.75 16.74 0.86
C VAL A 221 -13.49 15.54 0.26
N GLU A 222 -12.78 14.59 -0.36
CA GLU A 222 -13.36 13.37 -0.94
C GLU A 222 -14.10 12.54 0.13
N ASN A 223 -13.50 12.37 1.30
CA ASN A 223 -14.10 11.64 2.42
C ASN A 223 -15.22 12.41 3.14
N GLY A 224 -15.46 13.68 2.80
CA GLY A 224 -16.43 14.52 3.51
C GLY A 224 -16.02 14.91 4.93
N ASP A 225 -14.73 14.80 5.27
CA ASP A 225 -14.20 15.20 6.58
C ASP A 225 -13.89 16.71 6.58
N GLU A 226 -14.88 17.50 6.94
CA GLU A 226 -14.79 18.95 6.94
C GLU A 226 -13.72 19.47 7.93
N GLU A 227 -13.58 18.85 9.12
CA GLU A 227 -12.59 19.26 10.11
C GLU A 227 -11.16 19.04 9.59
N MET A 228 -10.90 17.90 8.97
CA MET A 228 -9.62 17.59 8.39
C MET A 228 -9.33 18.45 7.14
N ALA A 229 -10.33 18.71 6.31
CA ALA A 229 -10.20 19.59 5.15
C ALA A 229 -9.83 21.02 5.56
N GLU A 230 -10.53 21.61 6.54
CA GLU A 230 -10.19 22.94 7.07
C GLU A 230 -8.80 22.99 7.74
N TYR A 231 -8.40 21.91 8.42
CA TYR A 231 -7.05 21.82 8.98
C TYR A 231 -5.99 21.90 7.87
N PHE A 232 -6.10 21.09 6.81
CA PHE A 232 -5.13 21.12 5.71
C PHE A 232 -5.18 22.41 4.91
N LYS A 233 -6.37 22.97 4.68
CA LYS A 233 -6.56 24.26 4.01
C LYS A 233 -5.80 25.39 4.73
N GLY A 234 -5.79 25.36 6.06
CA GLY A 234 -5.03 26.33 6.86
C GLY A 234 -3.51 26.19 6.78
N LEU A 235 -3.00 25.05 6.27
CA LEU A 235 -1.57 24.76 6.11
C LEU A 235 -1.09 24.90 4.67
N GLU A 236 -1.99 24.79 3.70
CA GLU A 236 -1.67 24.93 2.28
C GLU A 236 -1.52 26.41 1.89
N PRO A 237 -0.76 26.72 0.81
CA PRO A 237 -0.74 28.07 0.27
C PRO A 237 -2.14 28.55 -0.14
N ASP A 238 -2.53 29.79 0.19
CA ASP A 238 -3.82 30.38 -0.20
C ASP A 238 -4.10 30.28 -1.70
N SER A 239 -3.04 30.24 -2.51
CA SER A 239 -3.14 30.10 -3.96
C SER A 239 -3.81 28.79 -4.42
N TYR A 240 -3.77 27.73 -3.60
CA TYR A 240 -4.37 26.43 -3.91
C TYR A 240 -5.91 26.46 -3.82
N HIS A 241 -6.43 27.39 -3.00
CA HIS A 241 -7.88 27.55 -2.75
C HIS A 241 -8.47 28.76 -3.47
N SER A 242 -7.66 29.44 -4.30
CA SER A 242 -8.07 30.62 -5.06
C SER A 242 -8.80 30.22 -6.33
N LEU A 243 -10.07 30.63 -6.50
CA LEU A 243 -10.84 30.43 -7.73
C LEU A 243 -10.12 31.01 -8.96
N HIS A 244 -9.43 32.18 -8.81
CA HIS A 244 -8.68 32.79 -9.89
C HIS A 244 -7.57 31.85 -10.37
N ASN A 245 -6.76 31.33 -9.47
CA ASN A 245 -5.67 30.41 -9.80
C ASN A 245 -6.19 29.10 -10.37
N LYS A 246 -7.29 28.60 -9.83
CA LYS A 246 -7.96 27.39 -10.37
C LYS A 246 -8.43 27.59 -11.79
N LEU A 247 -9.04 28.71 -12.11
CA LEU A 247 -9.45 29.05 -13.48
C LEU A 247 -8.25 29.11 -14.43
N ASP A 248 -7.09 29.60 -13.98
CA ASP A 248 -5.85 29.61 -14.77
C ASP A 248 -5.31 28.19 -14.98
N GLU A 249 -5.31 27.35 -13.95
CA GLU A 249 -4.98 25.91 -14.01
C GLU A 249 -5.86 25.16 -15.02
N LEU A 250 -7.17 25.48 -15.04
CA LEU A 250 -8.15 24.79 -15.85
C LEU A 250 -8.19 25.24 -17.33
N LYS A 251 -7.49 26.31 -17.73
CA LYS A 251 -7.46 26.78 -19.14
C LYS A 251 -7.13 25.67 -20.15
N PRO A 252 -6.14 24.76 -19.89
CA PRO A 252 -5.83 23.68 -20.84
C PRO A 252 -6.96 22.67 -21.04
N PHE A 253 -7.88 22.55 -20.09
CA PHE A 253 -9.01 21.62 -20.16
C PHE A 253 -10.14 22.13 -21.04
N LYS A 254 -10.16 23.42 -21.36
CA LYS A 254 -11.15 24.06 -22.27
C LYS A 254 -12.60 23.75 -21.84
N LEU A 255 -12.85 23.84 -20.53
CA LEU A 255 -14.16 23.57 -19.95
C LEU A 255 -15.21 24.50 -20.58
N PRO A 256 -16.37 23.96 -21.01
CA PRO A 256 -17.53 24.78 -21.35
C PRO A 256 -17.99 25.62 -20.17
N LYS A 257 -18.61 26.76 -20.44
CA LYS A 257 -19.19 27.60 -19.39
C LYS A 257 -20.18 26.83 -18.52
N ALA A 258 -21.01 25.99 -19.13
CA ALA A 258 -22.00 25.17 -18.42
C ALA A 258 -21.34 24.26 -17.35
N VAL A 259 -20.19 23.63 -17.63
CA VAL A 259 -19.44 22.85 -16.64
C VAL A 259 -18.94 23.73 -15.50
N MET A 260 -18.37 24.88 -15.81
CA MET A 260 -17.85 25.81 -14.80
C MET A 260 -18.94 26.38 -13.92
N ASP A 261 -20.09 26.77 -14.51
CA ASP A 261 -21.23 27.29 -13.76
C ASP A 261 -21.84 26.21 -12.86
N PHE A 262 -21.95 24.97 -13.35
CA PHE A 262 -22.44 23.82 -12.58
C PHE A 262 -21.56 23.54 -11.36
N LEU A 263 -20.23 23.41 -11.54
CA LEU A 263 -19.31 23.10 -10.46
C LEU A 263 -19.09 24.26 -9.47
N GLN A 264 -19.58 25.47 -9.78
CA GLN A 264 -19.64 26.61 -8.86
C GLN A 264 -20.99 26.73 -8.15
N GLY A 265 -21.95 25.89 -8.52
CA GLY A 265 -23.26 25.80 -7.86
C GLY A 265 -23.20 25.16 -6.48
N GLU A 266 -24.30 25.26 -5.76
CA GLU A 266 -24.45 24.69 -4.41
C GLU A 266 -24.94 23.22 -4.45
N GLU A 267 -25.65 22.83 -5.53
CA GLU A 267 -26.21 21.48 -5.67
C GLU A 267 -25.23 20.61 -6.47
N LEU A 268 -24.43 19.82 -5.74
CA LEU A 268 -23.40 18.93 -6.29
C LEU A 268 -23.59 17.45 -5.94
N HIS A 269 -24.65 17.11 -5.18
CA HIS A 269 -25.02 15.75 -4.82
C HIS A 269 -26.37 15.38 -5.45
N PHE A 270 -26.42 14.26 -6.15
CA PHE A 270 -27.59 13.80 -6.89
C PHE A 270 -27.90 12.34 -6.59
N GLU A 271 -29.08 12.09 -6.05
CA GLU A 271 -29.62 10.73 -5.93
C GLU A 271 -30.02 10.21 -7.33
N LEU A 272 -29.55 9.01 -7.70
CA LEU A 272 -29.83 8.39 -8.98
C LEU A 272 -30.91 7.31 -8.82
N LYS A 273 -32.12 7.57 -9.35
CA LYS A 273 -33.24 6.62 -9.29
C LYS A 273 -33.11 5.61 -10.44
N ASP A 274 -33.50 4.37 -10.15
CA ASP A 274 -33.51 3.26 -11.12
C ASP A 274 -32.15 3.01 -11.77
N CYS A 275 -31.07 3.19 -10.98
CA CYS A 275 -29.68 3.02 -11.37
C CYS A 275 -28.92 2.25 -10.28
N ASP A 276 -27.97 1.42 -10.67
CA ASP A 276 -27.12 0.67 -9.74
C ASP A 276 -26.20 1.61 -8.94
N PHE A 277 -25.79 2.71 -9.55
CA PHE A 277 -25.25 3.84 -8.79
C PHE A 277 -26.37 4.51 -8.02
N LYS A 278 -26.28 4.57 -6.71
CA LYS A 278 -27.32 5.18 -5.86
C LYS A 278 -27.27 6.69 -5.88
N TRP A 279 -26.08 7.26 -5.97
CA TRP A 279 -25.84 8.70 -6.04
C TRP A 279 -24.56 9.01 -6.80
N ILE A 280 -24.41 10.26 -7.15
CA ILE A 280 -23.17 10.87 -7.61
C ILE A 280 -22.98 12.20 -6.91
N GLU A 281 -21.78 12.46 -6.40
CA GLU A 281 -21.40 13.75 -5.85
C GLU A 281 -20.24 14.33 -6.66
N PHE A 282 -20.30 15.62 -6.96
CA PHE A 282 -19.28 16.33 -7.71
C PHE A 282 -18.39 17.17 -6.79
N PHE A 283 -17.14 17.35 -7.16
CA PHE A 283 -16.29 18.36 -6.54
C PHE A 283 -16.81 19.76 -6.87
N SER A 284 -16.58 20.72 -5.96
CA SER A 284 -16.63 22.13 -6.33
C SER A 284 -15.57 22.43 -7.39
N LEU A 285 -15.74 23.50 -8.18
CA LEU A 285 -14.77 23.84 -9.24
C LEU A 285 -13.35 23.96 -8.70
N VAL A 286 -13.18 24.55 -7.51
CA VAL A 286 -11.86 24.74 -6.87
C VAL A 286 -11.23 23.41 -6.46
N ASP A 287 -12.04 22.44 -6.07
CA ASP A 287 -11.58 21.14 -5.55
C ASP A 287 -11.39 20.08 -6.63
N THR A 288 -11.79 20.34 -7.88
CA THR A 288 -11.58 19.39 -8.98
C THR A 288 -10.11 18.95 -9.10
N VAL A 289 -9.88 17.69 -9.48
CA VAL A 289 -8.55 17.07 -9.46
C VAL A 289 -8.07 16.79 -10.89
N THR A 290 -6.85 17.25 -11.19
CA THR A 290 -6.17 16.93 -12.47
C THR A 290 -5.57 15.55 -12.40
N MET A 291 -6.05 14.64 -13.25
CA MET A 291 -5.54 13.27 -13.39
C MET A 291 -4.75 13.11 -14.69
N LYS A 292 -3.97 11.99 -14.76
CA LYS A 292 -3.15 11.66 -15.93
C LYS A 292 -3.19 10.16 -16.23
N LYS A 293 -3.34 9.83 -17.52
CA LYS A 293 -3.08 8.49 -18.06
C LYS A 293 -2.01 8.62 -19.16
N GLY A 294 -0.80 8.14 -18.88
CA GLY A 294 0.33 8.39 -19.77
C GLY A 294 0.60 9.89 -19.95
N ARG A 295 0.47 10.40 -21.19
CA ARG A 295 0.63 11.82 -21.52
C ARG A 295 -0.69 12.61 -21.53
N GLN A 296 -1.83 11.93 -21.44
CA GLN A 296 -3.13 12.56 -21.48
C GLN A 296 -3.51 13.04 -20.08
N LYS A 297 -3.92 14.33 -20.01
CA LYS A 297 -4.52 14.91 -18.80
C LYS A 297 -6.04 14.95 -18.98
N PHE A 298 -6.77 14.71 -17.90
CA PHE A 298 -8.20 14.87 -17.80
C PHE A 298 -8.57 15.40 -16.42
N LEU A 299 -9.76 15.93 -16.28
CA LEU A 299 -10.20 16.54 -15.03
C LEU A 299 -11.24 15.65 -14.35
N ARG A 300 -10.98 15.21 -13.13
CA ARG A 300 -11.97 14.50 -12.32
C ARG A 300 -13.02 15.48 -11.84
N LEU A 301 -14.27 15.17 -12.14
CA LEU A 301 -15.45 15.95 -11.77
C LEU A 301 -16.17 15.35 -10.57
N SER A 302 -16.33 14.00 -10.54
CA SER A 302 -16.98 13.32 -9.42
C SER A 302 -16.08 13.29 -8.20
N LYS A 303 -16.67 13.55 -7.04
CA LYS A 303 -16.12 13.38 -5.71
C LYS A 303 -16.36 11.95 -5.23
N ASP A 304 -17.62 11.51 -5.32
CA ASP A 304 -18.08 10.21 -4.86
C ASP A 304 -19.10 9.63 -5.87
N THR A 305 -19.10 8.32 -6.02
CA THR A 305 -19.99 7.54 -6.88
C THR A 305 -20.60 6.33 -6.15
N GLY A 306 -20.69 6.44 -4.82
CA GLY A 306 -21.28 5.42 -3.97
C GLY A 306 -20.48 4.12 -3.94
N ASP A 307 -21.19 3.00 -4.14
CA ASP A 307 -20.58 1.65 -4.06
C ASP A 307 -19.58 1.37 -5.21
N TYR A 308 -19.41 2.29 -6.17
CA TYR A 308 -18.51 2.16 -7.34
C TYR A 308 -17.35 3.17 -7.27
N ASP A 309 -16.66 3.21 -6.15
CA ASP A 309 -15.57 4.15 -5.83
C ASP A 309 -14.36 4.10 -6.78
N HIS A 310 -14.25 3.04 -7.58
CA HIS A 310 -13.25 2.90 -8.64
C HIS A 310 -13.64 3.58 -9.97
N ILE A 311 -14.90 4.06 -10.12
CA ILE A 311 -15.38 4.74 -11.32
C ILE A 311 -15.42 6.25 -11.08
N TYR A 312 -14.63 6.99 -11.85
CA TYR A 312 -14.62 8.45 -11.78
C TYR A 312 -15.29 9.07 -13.00
N ILE A 313 -16.19 10.03 -12.80
CA ILE A 313 -16.70 10.86 -13.88
C ILE A 313 -15.72 12.00 -14.12
N VAL A 314 -15.26 12.12 -15.36
CA VAL A 314 -14.18 13.00 -15.74
C VAL A 314 -14.52 13.83 -16.98
N TRP A 315 -13.86 14.97 -17.13
CA TRP A 315 -13.88 15.75 -18.37
C TRP A 315 -12.66 15.39 -19.24
N ASN A 316 -12.93 14.97 -20.47
CA ASN A 316 -11.89 14.72 -21.48
C ASN A 316 -11.67 15.97 -22.33
N PRO A 317 -10.59 16.73 -22.15
CA PRO A 317 -10.35 17.96 -22.90
C PRO A 317 -10.08 17.75 -24.38
N LYS A 318 -9.69 16.53 -24.79
CA LYS A 318 -9.37 16.19 -26.18
C LYS A 318 -10.64 16.09 -27.02
N THR A 319 -11.63 15.40 -26.51
CA THR A 319 -12.93 15.17 -27.18
C THR A 319 -14.00 16.19 -26.77
N LYS A 320 -13.77 16.92 -25.68
CA LYS A 320 -14.73 17.84 -25.03
C LYS A 320 -16.02 17.13 -24.63
N LYS A 321 -15.85 15.96 -24.04
CA LYS A 321 -16.95 15.13 -23.53
C LYS A 321 -16.79 14.83 -22.05
N VAL A 322 -17.90 14.51 -21.42
CA VAL A 322 -17.90 13.75 -20.18
C VAL A 322 -17.49 12.32 -20.52
N ALA A 323 -16.66 11.76 -19.70
CA ALA A 323 -16.14 10.42 -19.81
C ALA A 323 -16.16 9.75 -18.43
N PHE A 324 -16.06 8.45 -18.36
CA PHE A 324 -15.70 7.78 -17.11
C PHE A 324 -14.27 7.27 -17.17
N TYR A 325 -13.65 7.18 -16.02
CA TYR A 325 -12.34 6.58 -15.84
C TYR A 325 -12.45 5.45 -14.81
N ASP A 326 -12.16 4.23 -15.26
CA ASP A 326 -12.10 3.04 -14.42
C ASP A 326 -10.68 2.92 -13.87
N MET A 327 -10.55 3.02 -12.54
CA MET A 327 -9.27 2.96 -11.85
C MET A 327 -8.68 1.54 -11.80
N GLU A 328 -9.53 0.52 -11.78
CA GLU A 328 -9.08 -0.88 -11.69
C GLU A 328 -8.47 -1.36 -13.01
N HIS A 329 -9.11 -1.00 -14.14
CA HIS A 329 -8.65 -1.36 -15.47
C HIS A 329 -7.75 -0.26 -16.10
N GLU A 330 -7.60 0.88 -15.43
CA GLU A 330 -6.91 2.07 -15.95
C GLU A 330 -7.45 2.48 -17.34
N GLU A 331 -8.77 2.41 -17.55
CA GLU A 331 -9.43 2.74 -18.81
C GLU A 331 -10.24 4.02 -18.73
N MET A 332 -10.27 4.78 -19.84
CA MET A 332 -11.12 5.96 -19.97
C MET A 332 -11.91 5.86 -21.25
N LYS A 333 -13.25 6.00 -21.14
CA LYS A 333 -14.18 5.97 -22.27
C LYS A 333 -15.08 7.20 -22.27
N ASP A 334 -15.20 7.82 -23.45
CA ASP A 334 -16.06 8.97 -23.65
C ASP A 334 -17.52 8.55 -23.63
N MET A 335 -18.36 9.35 -22.98
CA MET A 335 -19.82 9.16 -22.97
C MET A 335 -20.49 10.18 -23.90
N CYS A 336 -20.80 11.37 -23.40
CA CYS A 336 -21.64 12.35 -24.11
C CYS A 336 -21.23 13.79 -23.84
N GLY A 337 -21.98 14.76 -24.36
CA GLY A 337 -21.86 16.18 -23.99
C GLY A 337 -22.28 16.43 -22.54
N PHE A 338 -21.76 17.51 -21.92
CA PHE A 338 -22.04 17.81 -20.52
C PHE A 338 -23.53 18.05 -20.24
N GLU A 339 -24.20 18.85 -21.06
CA GLU A 339 -25.63 19.16 -20.88
C GLU A 339 -26.49 17.89 -21.05
N GLU A 340 -26.11 17.02 -21.97
CA GLU A 340 -26.75 15.73 -22.18
C GLU A 340 -26.60 14.83 -20.96
N PHE A 341 -25.36 14.75 -20.39
CA PHE A 341 -25.07 13.99 -19.19
C PHE A 341 -25.90 14.47 -17.99
N ILE A 342 -25.94 15.79 -17.72
CA ILE A 342 -26.68 16.34 -16.58
C ILE A 342 -28.20 16.12 -16.71
N ASN A 343 -28.73 16.10 -17.92
CA ASN A 343 -30.16 15.89 -18.14
C ASN A 343 -30.60 14.42 -17.91
N ASP A 344 -29.70 13.46 -18.03
CA ASP A 344 -30.03 12.02 -17.88
C ASP A 344 -28.89 11.23 -17.25
N MET A 345 -28.35 11.74 -16.13
CA MET A 345 -27.26 11.06 -15.39
C MET A 345 -27.56 9.57 -15.09
N PRO A 346 -28.81 9.19 -14.63
CA PRO A 346 -29.06 7.79 -14.32
C PRO A 346 -28.80 6.84 -15.50
N SER A 347 -29.27 7.18 -16.70
CA SER A 347 -29.08 6.35 -17.89
C SER A 347 -27.60 6.23 -18.27
N PHE A 348 -26.85 7.34 -18.26
CA PHE A 348 -25.41 7.29 -18.58
C PHE A 348 -24.60 6.51 -17.55
N MET A 349 -24.93 6.63 -16.26
CA MET A 349 -24.26 5.87 -15.21
C MET A 349 -24.61 4.38 -15.29
N GLN A 350 -25.88 4.03 -15.55
CA GLN A 350 -26.30 2.63 -15.72
C GLN A 350 -25.59 1.97 -16.90
N ASN A 351 -25.43 2.66 -18.03
CA ASN A 351 -24.74 2.17 -19.22
C ASN A 351 -23.24 1.84 -18.95
N ILE A 352 -22.59 2.44 -17.92
CA ILE A 352 -21.25 2.06 -17.52
C ILE A 352 -21.23 0.62 -17.00
N ILE A 353 -22.21 0.28 -16.14
CA ILE A 353 -22.32 -1.07 -15.55
C ILE A 353 -22.70 -2.10 -16.62
N GLU A 354 -23.56 -1.73 -17.55
CA GLU A 354 -24.02 -2.60 -18.63
C GLU A 354 -22.97 -2.79 -19.76
N GLY A 355 -21.86 -2.03 -19.72
CA GLY A 355 -20.77 -2.13 -20.69
C GLY A 355 -21.10 -1.55 -22.07
N GLU A 356 -22.09 -0.66 -22.16
CA GLU A 356 -22.58 -0.08 -23.45
C GLU A 356 -21.56 0.87 -24.11
N TYR A 357 -20.45 1.15 -23.47
CA TYR A 357 -19.37 2.02 -23.98
C TYR A 357 -18.16 1.23 -24.52
N ASP A 358 -18.29 -0.07 -24.78
CA ASP A 358 -17.21 -0.93 -25.29
C ASP A 358 -16.89 -0.74 -26.78
#